data_f87ed9f65f32d383bb089a7f4e7279c0
#
_entry.id   f87ed9f65f32d383bb089a7f4e7279c0
#
_cell.length_a   1.000
_cell.length_b   1.000
_cell.length_c   1.000
_cell.angle_alpha   90.00
_cell.angle_beta   90.00
_cell.angle_gamma   90.00
#
_symmetry.space_group_name_H-M   'P 1'
#
loop_
_entity.id
_entity.type
_entity.pdbx_description
1 polymer ?
#
loop_
_entity_poly.entity_id
_entity_poly.type
_entity_poly.pdbx_seq_one_letter_code
_entity_poly.pdbx_strand_id
1 'polypeptide(L)'
;SVWVPEADLYSVFFHGPGFRFLDHVTISAKGEAVRFRHQETTSRSAMFSDPVPAAVEAAFQAAAALAVESRGIMALPTGIRSVQVLVPDVDPAQGELVLTGEHSWEAAEGRRLFSFDGIVKDLQGRPMLLLRGVELAELGSSDGFPHRVFQERVGVEGIADSVQADRDRFLASTLTPGEVRELAEKTVPKRAQEWIAGRVALKRSIKRMLAASGPEKYQESGIEIVQDDQGKPIAVIPGVDEKGLGKLSLSHSNGLAVAAAVQGHFIEGIGVDVEIVEPRSDAWVNDYFTEEEIRIAGTGDERWRELTKIWCLKEAALKAMGTGLRFDLREIDASQVNASGRATLEFRDNVARFLDDSGHGSFEARVEESEGTVTAIVISRSPSS
;
A
#
# COMPACT_ATOMS: atom_id res chain seq x y z
N SER A 1 8.44 -4.69 -3.69
CA SER A 1 8.82 -3.39 -4.29
C SER A 1 7.62 -2.47 -4.34
N VAL A 2 7.86 -1.19 -4.13
CA VAL A 2 6.84 -0.14 -4.18
C VAL A 2 6.91 0.56 -5.53
N TRP A 3 5.78 0.69 -6.21
CA TRP A 3 5.67 1.42 -7.48
C TRP A 3 5.06 2.80 -7.22
N VAL A 4 5.75 3.84 -7.68
CA VAL A 4 5.35 5.24 -7.51
C VAL A 4 5.23 5.90 -8.89
N PRO A 5 4.03 6.27 -9.35
CA PRO A 5 3.82 6.93 -10.63
C PRO A 5 4.24 8.40 -10.61
N GLU A 6 4.39 9.01 -11.78
CA GLU A 6 4.78 10.42 -11.97
C GLU A 6 3.94 11.37 -11.09
N ALA A 7 2.63 11.22 -11.11
CA ALA A 7 1.74 12.10 -10.35
C ALA A 7 2.01 12.09 -8.84
N ASP A 8 2.36 10.92 -8.31
CA ASP A 8 2.67 10.76 -6.89
C ASP A 8 4.10 11.24 -6.58
N LEU A 9 5.08 10.97 -7.47
CA LEU A 9 6.45 11.49 -7.34
C LEU A 9 6.45 13.02 -7.21
N TYR A 10 5.81 13.70 -8.15
CA TYR A 10 5.81 15.16 -8.21
C TYR A 10 4.70 15.83 -7.41
N SER A 11 3.90 15.06 -6.66
CA SER A 11 3.11 15.58 -5.54
C SER A 11 3.98 15.87 -4.31
N VAL A 12 5.09 15.14 -4.17
CA VAL A 12 6.07 15.28 -3.09
C VAL A 12 7.26 16.12 -3.53
N PHE A 13 7.76 15.90 -4.77
CA PHE A 13 8.88 16.64 -5.30
C PHE A 13 8.45 17.99 -5.87
N PHE A 14 9.22 19.05 -5.58
CA PHE A 14 8.97 20.41 -6.04
C PHE A 14 9.50 20.72 -7.44
N HIS A 15 9.86 19.72 -8.23
CA HIS A 15 10.40 19.90 -9.58
C HIS A 15 9.36 20.51 -10.52
N GLY A 16 9.73 21.63 -11.14
CA GLY A 16 8.95 22.24 -12.23
C GLY A 16 8.91 21.32 -13.47
N PRO A 17 7.98 21.57 -14.42
CA PRO A 17 7.78 20.67 -15.57
C PRO A 17 9.03 20.35 -16.37
N GLY A 18 9.99 21.30 -16.49
CA GLY A 18 11.25 21.09 -17.22
C GLY A 18 12.28 20.20 -16.51
N PHE A 19 12.03 19.86 -15.23
CA PHE A 19 12.90 19.01 -14.41
C PHE A 19 12.19 17.73 -13.94
N ARG A 20 11.06 17.38 -14.52
CA ARG A 20 10.38 16.12 -14.26
C ARG A 20 10.94 15.05 -15.17
N PHE A 21 11.91 14.28 -14.69
CA PHE A 21 12.61 13.28 -15.48
C PHE A 21 11.99 11.89 -15.42
N LEU A 22 11.20 11.58 -14.40
CA LEU A 22 10.71 10.24 -14.15
C LEU A 22 9.22 10.11 -14.44
N ASP A 23 8.83 9.10 -15.22
CA ASP A 23 7.43 8.65 -15.37
C ASP A 23 6.97 7.90 -14.14
N HIS A 24 7.84 7.07 -13.61
CA HIS A 24 7.62 6.27 -12.41
C HIS A 24 8.94 5.75 -11.88
N VAL A 25 8.90 5.33 -10.62
CA VAL A 25 9.96 4.51 -10.02
C VAL A 25 9.38 3.24 -9.43
N THR A 26 10.20 2.20 -9.34
CA THR A 26 9.93 0.98 -8.57
C THR A 26 11.04 0.77 -7.56
N ILE A 27 10.72 0.94 -6.29
CA ILE A 27 11.67 0.84 -5.18
C ILE A 27 11.68 -0.61 -4.68
N SER A 28 12.85 -1.21 -4.56
CA SER A 28 12.99 -2.58 -4.05
C SER A 28 12.50 -2.70 -2.61
N ALA A 29 12.00 -3.88 -2.22
CA ALA A 29 11.48 -4.12 -0.87
C ALA A 29 12.52 -3.90 0.24
N LYS A 30 13.82 -4.03 -0.07
CA LYS A 30 14.92 -3.78 0.87
C LYS A 30 15.40 -2.33 0.90
N GLY A 31 14.90 -1.48 -0.02
CA GLY A 31 15.35 -0.10 -0.13
C GLY A 31 16.79 0.06 -0.62
N GLU A 32 17.30 -0.89 -1.40
CA GLU A 32 18.69 -0.89 -1.92
C GLU A 32 18.77 -0.61 -3.42
N ALA A 33 17.64 -0.64 -4.12
CA ALA A 33 17.60 -0.41 -5.56
C ALA A 33 16.32 0.31 -5.98
N VAL A 34 16.44 1.15 -6.99
CA VAL A 34 15.32 1.88 -7.60
C VAL A 34 15.40 1.71 -9.11
N ARG A 35 14.38 1.09 -9.69
CA ARG A 35 14.18 1.13 -11.14
C ARG A 35 13.44 2.40 -11.50
N PHE A 36 13.85 3.05 -12.56
CA PHE A 36 13.23 4.28 -13.04
C PHE A 36 13.02 4.23 -14.55
N ARG A 37 12.01 4.94 -14.99
CA ARG A 37 11.75 5.22 -16.40
C ARG A 37 11.61 6.71 -16.60
N HIS A 38 12.20 7.18 -17.67
CA HIS A 38 12.20 8.57 -18.07
C HIS A 38 11.09 8.85 -19.09
N GLN A 39 10.49 10.04 -19.03
CA GLN A 39 9.55 10.50 -20.05
C GLN A 39 10.26 10.82 -21.39
N GLU A 40 9.73 10.27 -22.46
CA GLU A 40 10.05 10.73 -23.82
C GLU A 40 9.25 12.01 -24.15
N THR A 41 9.51 13.13 -23.47
CA THR A 41 8.83 14.37 -23.80
C THR A 41 9.63 15.19 -24.80
N THR A 42 8.93 15.64 -25.84
CA THR A 42 9.41 16.50 -26.93
C THR A 42 9.83 17.92 -26.50
N SER A 43 9.77 18.25 -25.23
CA SER A 43 10.13 19.57 -24.67
C SER A 43 11.33 19.55 -23.73
N ARG A 44 12.27 18.62 -23.93
CA ARG A 44 13.55 18.71 -23.21
C ARG A 44 14.21 20.05 -23.56
N SER A 45 14.42 20.86 -22.55
CA SER A 45 15.21 22.06 -22.73
C SER A 45 16.58 21.67 -23.35
N ALA A 46 17.10 22.49 -24.22
CA ALA A 46 18.42 22.28 -24.85
C ALA A 46 19.59 22.07 -23.85
N MET A 47 19.29 22.15 -22.56
CA MET A 47 20.21 21.97 -21.43
C MET A 47 20.69 20.53 -21.24
N PHE A 48 19.91 19.53 -21.74
CA PHE A 48 20.25 18.11 -21.61
C PHE A 48 20.32 17.41 -22.97
N SER A 49 20.99 18.02 -23.93
CA SER A 49 21.32 17.37 -25.22
C SER A 49 22.28 16.17 -25.04
N ASP A 50 23.07 16.15 -23.95
CA ASP A 50 23.95 15.06 -23.58
C ASP A 50 23.17 14.04 -22.70
N PRO A 51 23.18 12.75 -23.04
CA PRO A 51 22.49 11.70 -22.29
C PRO A 51 23.06 11.46 -20.88
N VAL A 52 24.35 11.75 -20.64
CA VAL A 52 24.98 11.47 -19.33
C VAL A 52 24.43 12.35 -18.22
N PRO A 53 24.35 13.68 -18.35
CA PRO A 53 23.69 14.52 -17.34
C PRO A 53 22.23 14.14 -17.07
N ALA A 54 21.48 13.76 -18.11
CA ALA A 54 20.10 13.31 -17.95
C ALA A 54 19.99 12.02 -17.14
N ALA A 55 20.87 11.04 -17.37
CA ALA A 55 20.93 9.80 -16.62
C ALA A 55 21.36 10.01 -15.17
N VAL A 56 22.26 10.97 -14.91
CA VAL A 56 22.68 11.35 -13.55
C VAL A 56 21.53 12.01 -12.81
N GLU A 57 20.81 12.94 -13.46
CA GLU A 57 19.63 13.59 -12.86
C GLU A 57 18.53 12.58 -12.55
N ALA A 58 18.23 11.67 -13.46
CA ALA A 58 17.27 10.59 -13.21
C ALA A 58 17.68 9.72 -12.01
N ALA A 59 18.97 9.42 -11.88
CA ALA A 59 19.48 8.67 -10.73
C ALA A 59 19.39 9.46 -9.41
N PHE A 60 19.56 10.77 -9.43
CA PHE A 60 19.38 11.63 -8.26
C PHE A 60 17.92 11.68 -7.81
N GLN A 61 16.98 11.84 -8.74
CA GLN A 61 15.56 11.78 -8.43
C GLN A 61 15.14 10.40 -7.92
N ALA A 62 15.68 9.33 -8.48
CA ALA A 62 15.46 7.98 -8.02
C ALA A 62 16.00 7.77 -6.57
N ALA A 63 17.18 8.30 -6.27
CA ALA A 63 17.75 8.25 -4.93
C ALA A 63 16.94 9.09 -3.93
N ALA A 64 16.45 10.26 -4.33
CA ALA A 64 15.54 11.05 -3.51
C ALA A 64 14.21 10.33 -3.26
N ALA A 65 13.65 9.64 -4.27
CA ALA A 65 12.46 8.80 -4.10
C ALA A 65 12.71 7.66 -3.11
N LEU A 66 13.90 7.06 -3.15
CA LEU A 66 14.31 6.05 -2.17
C LEU A 66 14.35 6.63 -0.75
N ALA A 67 14.91 7.83 -0.57
CA ALA A 67 14.97 8.50 0.73
C ALA A 67 13.57 8.80 1.29
N VAL A 68 12.65 9.29 0.44
CA VAL A 68 11.25 9.52 0.82
C VAL A 68 10.58 8.22 1.27
N GLU A 69 10.67 7.16 0.47
CA GLU A 69 9.93 5.92 0.73
C GLU A 69 10.55 5.05 1.82
N SER A 70 11.90 5.02 1.93
CA SER A 70 12.59 4.13 2.87
C SER A 70 13.01 4.80 4.18
N ARG A 71 13.02 6.15 4.24
CA ARG A 71 13.49 6.92 5.38
C ARG A 71 12.49 7.97 5.89
N GLY A 72 11.41 8.21 5.16
CA GLY A 72 10.40 9.22 5.52
C GLY A 72 10.91 10.65 5.47
N ILE A 73 11.82 10.94 4.54
CA ILE A 73 12.46 12.25 4.45
C ILE A 73 12.52 12.77 3.03
N MET A 74 12.29 14.06 2.87
CA MET A 74 12.64 14.79 1.67
C MET A 74 14.14 15.08 1.67
N ALA A 75 14.83 14.73 0.58
CA ALA A 75 16.25 14.98 0.45
C ALA A 75 16.61 15.51 -0.96
N LEU A 76 17.62 16.37 -1.01
CA LEU A 76 18.16 16.91 -2.24
C LEU A 76 19.64 16.55 -2.42
N PRO A 77 20.05 16.28 -3.68
CA PRO A 77 21.46 16.14 -3.99
C PRO A 77 22.23 17.42 -3.63
N THR A 78 23.29 17.27 -2.88
CA THR A 78 24.19 18.36 -2.48
C THR A 78 25.58 18.21 -3.10
N GLY A 79 25.94 16.98 -3.48
CA GLY A 79 27.24 16.72 -4.05
C GLY A 79 27.37 15.33 -4.65
N ILE A 80 28.37 15.20 -5.51
CA ILE A 80 28.85 13.92 -6.03
C ILE A 80 30.36 14.03 -6.23
N ARG A 81 31.10 13.04 -5.75
CA ARG A 81 32.56 13.05 -5.87
C ARG A 81 33.01 12.75 -7.30
N SER A 82 32.43 11.76 -7.92
CA SER A 82 32.73 11.44 -9.32
C SER A 82 31.62 10.65 -10.00
N VAL A 83 31.50 10.84 -11.31
CA VAL A 83 30.70 10.04 -12.23
C VAL A 83 31.66 9.40 -13.23
N GLN A 84 31.64 8.07 -13.31
CA GLN A 84 32.38 7.34 -14.33
C GLN A 84 31.41 6.77 -15.35
N VAL A 85 31.58 7.12 -16.61
CA VAL A 85 30.83 6.57 -17.73
C VAL A 85 31.50 5.26 -18.15
N LEU A 86 30.74 4.18 -18.12
CA LEU A 86 31.24 2.82 -18.38
C LEU A 86 30.93 2.37 -19.81
N VAL A 87 29.97 3.01 -20.48
CA VAL A 87 29.57 2.70 -21.85
C VAL A 87 29.46 4.00 -22.66
N PRO A 88 29.82 4.00 -23.98
CA PRO A 88 29.77 5.22 -24.81
C PRO A 88 28.32 5.65 -25.13
N ASP A 89 27.38 4.72 -25.10
CA ASP A 89 25.97 4.88 -25.46
C ASP A 89 25.07 4.73 -24.21
N VAL A 90 25.13 5.73 -23.33
CA VAL A 90 24.25 5.77 -22.16
C VAL A 90 22.82 6.06 -22.61
N ASP A 91 21.87 5.17 -22.30
CA ASP A 91 20.45 5.43 -22.46
C ASP A 91 19.91 6.09 -21.17
N PRO A 92 19.50 7.37 -21.20
CA PRO A 92 18.94 8.02 -20.05
C PRO A 92 17.46 7.68 -19.81
N ALA A 93 16.81 7.00 -20.78
CA ALA A 93 15.36 6.83 -20.76
C ALA A 93 14.87 5.85 -19.69
N GLN A 94 15.73 4.92 -19.29
CA GLN A 94 15.37 3.90 -18.31
C GLN A 94 16.59 3.27 -17.66
N GLY A 95 16.45 2.82 -16.42
CA GLY A 95 17.55 2.20 -15.72
C GLY A 95 17.20 1.70 -14.32
N GLU A 96 18.19 1.13 -13.68
CA GLU A 96 18.13 0.73 -12.28
C GLU A 96 19.32 1.34 -11.55
N LEU A 97 19.06 2.20 -10.56
CA LEU A 97 20.06 2.63 -9.60
C LEU A 97 20.15 1.56 -8.51
N VAL A 98 21.32 0.97 -8.35
CA VAL A 98 21.63 0.03 -7.27
C VAL A 98 22.64 0.69 -6.35
N LEU A 99 22.33 0.81 -5.07
CA LEU A 99 23.25 1.29 -4.07
C LEU A 99 24.39 0.28 -3.88
N THR A 100 25.62 0.77 -3.81
CA THR A 100 26.82 -0.04 -3.66
C THR A 100 27.71 0.54 -2.55
N GLY A 101 28.48 -0.31 -1.89
CA GLY A 101 29.30 0.11 -0.76
C GLY A 101 28.50 0.39 0.51
N GLU A 102 29.12 1.03 1.47
CA GLU A 102 28.46 1.50 2.69
C GLU A 102 27.68 2.78 2.36
N HIS A 103 26.37 2.75 2.57
CA HIS A 103 25.54 3.93 2.56
C HIS A 103 25.19 4.28 4.01
N SER A 104 25.38 5.51 4.37
CA SER A 104 25.19 6.01 5.74
C SER A 104 24.22 7.17 5.78
N TRP A 105 23.57 7.29 6.91
CA TRP A 105 22.76 8.43 7.25
C TRP A 105 23.38 9.11 8.46
N GLU A 106 24.00 10.25 8.24
CA GLU A 106 24.73 10.98 9.27
C GLU A 106 24.09 12.33 9.55
N ALA A 107 24.15 12.77 10.80
CA ALA A 107 23.77 14.12 11.17
C ALA A 107 25.02 15.02 11.21
N ALA A 108 25.10 16.02 10.36
CA ALA A 108 26.13 17.03 10.36
C ALA A 108 25.50 18.43 10.49
N GLU A 109 25.98 19.25 11.42
CA GLU A 109 25.51 20.63 11.64
C GLU A 109 23.98 20.75 11.83
N GLY A 110 23.33 19.72 12.44
CA GLY A 110 21.89 19.66 12.64
C GLY A 110 21.06 19.26 11.41
N ARG A 111 21.72 18.84 10.32
CA ARG A 111 21.07 18.25 9.14
C ARG A 111 21.46 16.80 8.99
N ARG A 112 20.55 15.97 8.56
CA ARG A 112 20.86 14.58 8.18
C ARG A 112 21.37 14.57 6.74
N LEU A 113 22.43 13.78 6.51
CA LEU A 113 23.01 13.56 5.20
C LEU A 113 22.92 12.06 4.88
N PHE A 114 22.41 11.75 3.70
CA PHE A 114 22.45 10.40 3.17
C PHE A 114 23.55 10.32 2.09
N SER A 115 24.56 9.50 2.33
CA SER A 115 25.65 9.29 1.39
C SER A 115 25.66 7.86 0.86
N PHE A 116 25.97 7.71 -0.42
CA PHE A 116 26.07 6.40 -1.04
C PHE A 116 26.99 6.39 -2.24
N ASP A 117 27.46 5.20 -2.60
CA ASP A 117 27.97 4.87 -3.92
C ASP A 117 26.87 4.12 -4.68
N GLY A 118 26.79 4.29 -6.01
CA GLY A 118 25.74 3.65 -6.80
C GLY A 118 26.23 3.24 -8.17
N ILE A 119 25.56 2.21 -8.71
CA ILE A 119 25.70 1.79 -10.11
C ILE A 119 24.36 2.00 -10.79
N VAL A 120 24.36 2.75 -11.88
CA VAL A 120 23.21 2.81 -12.80
C VAL A 120 23.39 1.74 -13.86
N LYS A 121 22.42 0.83 -13.97
CA LYS A 121 22.38 -0.26 -14.94
C LYS A 121 21.25 -0.04 -15.93
N ASP A 122 21.40 -0.56 -17.15
CA ASP A 122 20.28 -0.69 -18.09
C ASP A 122 19.32 -1.82 -17.64
N LEU A 123 18.21 -1.99 -18.35
CA LEU A 123 17.22 -3.04 -18.02
C LEU A 123 17.72 -4.47 -18.29
N GLN A 124 18.83 -4.64 -19.00
CA GLN A 124 19.53 -5.91 -19.20
C GLN A 124 20.57 -6.17 -18.11
N GLY A 125 20.71 -5.25 -17.14
CA GLY A 125 21.63 -5.36 -16.02
C GLY A 125 23.08 -4.94 -16.35
N ARG A 126 23.33 -4.36 -17.56
CA ARG A 126 24.64 -3.86 -17.95
C ARG A 126 24.93 -2.54 -17.22
N PRO A 127 26.05 -2.40 -16.50
CA PRO A 127 26.39 -1.15 -15.83
C PRO A 127 26.71 -0.04 -16.85
N MET A 128 26.05 1.09 -16.69
CA MET A 128 26.21 2.28 -17.55
C MET A 128 27.02 3.37 -16.87
N LEU A 129 26.70 3.69 -15.62
CA LEU A 129 27.36 4.71 -14.83
C LEU A 129 27.77 4.16 -13.47
N LEU A 130 28.91 4.63 -12.98
CA LEU A 130 29.34 4.43 -11.60
C LEU A 130 29.35 5.79 -10.91
N LEU A 131 28.54 5.91 -9.86
CA LEU A 131 28.40 7.11 -9.05
C LEU A 131 29.19 6.89 -7.75
N ARG A 132 30.04 7.84 -7.36
CA ARG A 132 30.85 7.77 -6.15
C ARG A 132 30.63 8.99 -5.28
N GLY A 133 30.40 8.73 -3.98
CA GLY A 133 30.22 9.75 -2.97
C GLY A 133 29.09 10.70 -3.32
N VAL A 134 27.92 10.15 -3.63
CA VAL A 134 26.70 10.94 -3.78
C VAL A 134 26.22 11.33 -2.39
N GLU A 135 25.87 12.59 -2.22
CA GLU A 135 25.34 13.13 -0.97
C GLU A 135 23.97 13.76 -1.21
N LEU A 136 23.01 13.38 -0.36
CA LEU A 136 21.68 13.99 -0.31
C LEU A 136 21.50 14.62 1.08
N ALA A 137 21.09 15.89 1.13
CA ALA A 137 20.77 16.57 2.38
C ALA A 137 19.27 16.53 2.65
N GLU A 138 18.90 16.24 3.89
CA GLU A 138 17.53 16.32 4.36
C GLU A 138 17.00 17.75 4.28
N LEU A 139 15.80 17.92 3.72
CA LEU A 139 15.04 19.18 3.73
C LEU A 139 13.96 19.17 4.81
N GLY A 140 13.51 18.02 5.24
CA GLY A 140 12.47 17.82 6.22
C GLY A 140 11.89 16.40 6.18
N SER A 141 10.99 16.12 7.12
CA SER A 141 10.25 14.87 7.14
C SER A 141 9.28 14.77 5.95
N SER A 142 8.97 13.55 5.55
CA SER A 142 7.96 13.21 4.55
C SER A 142 7.14 12.04 5.04
N ASP A 143 5.84 12.07 4.82
CA ASP A 143 4.94 10.93 5.10
C ASP A 143 5.04 9.80 4.06
N GLY A 144 6.06 9.84 3.21
CA GLY A 144 6.18 8.95 2.06
C GLY A 144 5.35 9.43 0.86
N PHE A 145 5.32 8.60 -0.19
CA PHE A 145 4.41 8.85 -1.30
C PHE A 145 2.98 8.42 -0.96
N PRO A 146 1.95 8.99 -1.64
CA PRO A 146 0.59 8.52 -1.47
C PRO A 146 0.49 7.02 -1.73
N HIS A 147 0.00 6.27 -0.76
CA HIS A 147 -0.11 4.82 -0.91
C HIS A 147 -1.35 4.45 -1.70
N ARG A 148 -1.15 3.59 -2.69
CA ARG A 148 -2.22 3.08 -3.52
C ARG A 148 -2.83 1.84 -2.90
N VAL A 149 -4.11 1.93 -2.53
CA VAL A 149 -4.88 0.77 -2.08
C VAL A 149 -5.50 0.08 -3.29
N PHE A 150 -5.25 -1.22 -3.41
CA PHE A 150 -5.84 -2.08 -4.44
C PHE A 150 -6.99 -2.86 -3.81
N GLN A 151 -8.19 -2.38 -4.04
CA GLN A 151 -9.42 -2.97 -3.52
C GLN A 151 -10.10 -3.83 -4.58
N GLU A 152 -10.65 -4.96 -4.17
CA GLU A 152 -11.48 -5.84 -4.99
C GLU A 152 -12.76 -6.21 -4.25
N ARG A 153 -13.88 -6.22 -5.00
CA ARG A 153 -15.21 -6.60 -4.53
C ARG A 153 -15.67 -7.82 -5.31
N VAL A 154 -16.05 -8.87 -4.63
CA VAL A 154 -16.46 -10.15 -5.26
C VAL A 154 -17.77 -10.60 -4.66
N GLY A 155 -18.82 -10.69 -5.50
CA GLY A 155 -20.11 -11.26 -5.13
C GLY A 155 -20.04 -12.78 -5.03
N VAL A 156 -20.57 -13.34 -3.96
CA VAL A 156 -20.62 -14.79 -3.71
C VAL A 156 -21.47 -15.51 -4.78
N GLU A 157 -22.55 -14.88 -5.26
CA GLU A 157 -23.39 -15.43 -6.34
C GLU A 157 -22.59 -15.62 -7.64
N GLY A 158 -21.81 -14.63 -8.08
CA GLY A 158 -20.97 -14.75 -9.26
C GLY A 158 -19.89 -15.84 -9.15
N ILE A 159 -19.43 -16.12 -7.93
CA ILE A 159 -18.55 -17.26 -7.66
C ILE A 159 -19.32 -18.58 -7.80
N ALA A 160 -20.52 -18.66 -7.23
CA ALA A 160 -21.35 -19.84 -7.34
C ALA A 160 -21.66 -20.19 -8.80
N ASP A 161 -22.01 -19.22 -9.62
CA ASP A 161 -22.25 -19.37 -11.06
C ASP A 161 -20.98 -19.88 -11.78
N SER A 162 -19.82 -19.32 -11.47
CA SER A 162 -18.55 -19.74 -12.06
C SER A 162 -18.18 -21.18 -11.70
N VAL A 163 -18.41 -21.57 -10.45
CA VAL A 163 -18.20 -22.94 -9.96
C VAL A 163 -19.21 -23.89 -10.59
N GLN A 164 -20.44 -23.49 -10.77
CA GLN A 164 -21.48 -24.31 -11.42
C GLN A 164 -21.20 -24.53 -12.91
N ALA A 165 -20.66 -23.52 -13.61
CA ALA A 165 -20.35 -23.61 -15.03
C ALA A 165 -19.22 -24.60 -15.32
N ASP A 166 -18.10 -24.55 -14.60
CA ASP A 166 -16.96 -25.46 -14.72
C ASP A 166 -16.11 -25.42 -13.45
N ARG A 167 -16.47 -26.26 -12.50
CA ARG A 167 -15.84 -26.28 -11.16
C ARG A 167 -14.34 -26.58 -11.23
N ASP A 168 -13.97 -27.59 -11.95
CA ASP A 168 -12.57 -28.07 -11.94
C ASP A 168 -11.65 -27.05 -12.60
N ARG A 169 -12.08 -26.48 -13.73
CA ARG A 169 -11.34 -25.41 -14.39
C ARG A 169 -11.24 -24.15 -13.53
N PHE A 170 -12.35 -23.74 -12.91
CA PHE A 170 -12.38 -22.57 -12.04
C PHE A 170 -11.42 -22.75 -10.87
N LEU A 171 -11.50 -23.87 -10.13
CA LEU A 171 -10.64 -24.13 -9.00
C LEU A 171 -9.16 -24.20 -9.41
N ALA A 172 -8.83 -24.90 -10.50
CA ALA A 172 -7.47 -25.02 -11.00
C ALA A 172 -6.84 -23.68 -11.43
N SER A 173 -7.64 -22.74 -11.93
CA SER A 173 -7.15 -21.40 -12.33
C SER A 173 -7.04 -20.43 -11.17
N THR A 174 -7.74 -20.68 -10.06
CA THR A 174 -7.94 -19.71 -8.97
C THR A 174 -7.24 -20.12 -7.68
N LEU A 175 -7.34 -21.39 -7.29
CA LEU A 175 -6.84 -21.88 -6.00
C LEU A 175 -5.53 -22.64 -6.16
N THR A 176 -4.67 -22.53 -5.14
CA THR A 176 -3.50 -23.40 -5.01
C THR A 176 -3.91 -24.82 -4.60
N PRO A 177 -3.05 -25.83 -4.79
CA PRO A 177 -3.33 -27.18 -4.28
C PRO A 177 -3.56 -27.24 -2.77
N GLY A 178 -2.93 -26.35 -1.99
CA GLY A 178 -3.15 -26.21 -0.55
C GLY A 178 -4.56 -25.74 -0.25
N GLU A 179 -5.00 -24.70 -0.92
CA GLU A 179 -6.33 -24.12 -0.78
C GLU A 179 -7.44 -25.05 -1.25
N VAL A 180 -7.20 -25.86 -2.29
CA VAL A 180 -8.16 -26.91 -2.71
C VAL A 180 -8.38 -27.94 -1.61
N ARG A 181 -7.32 -28.34 -0.88
CA ARG A 181 -7.44 -29.23 0.27
C ARG A 181 -8.21 -28.59 1.41
N GLU A 182 -7.91 -27.33 1.75
CA GLU A 182 -8.66 -26.56 2.76
C GLU A 182 -10.15 -26.43 2.41
N LEU A 183 -10.46 -26.18 1.12
CA LEU A 183 -11.84 -26.10 0.66
C LEU A 183 -12.58 -27.42 0.83
N ALA A 184 -11.93 -28.56 0.65
CA ALA A 184 -12.54 -29.87 0.81
C ALA A 184 -12.98 -30.16 2.27
N GLU A 185 -12.41 -29.49 3.26
CA GLU A 185 -12.78 -29.60 4.67
C GLU A 185 -14.02 -28.78 5.04
N LYS A 186 -14.46 -27.86 4.16
CA LYS A 186 -15.61 -26.97 4.41
C LYS A 186 -16.93 -27.69 4.09
N THR A 187 -17.62 -28.13 5.12
CA THR A 187 -18.85 -28.92 5.01
C THR A 187 -20.11 -28.10 4.70
N VAL A 188 -20.10 -26.79 5.01
CA VAL A 188 -21.26 -25.90 4.80
C VAL A 188 -21.11 -25.17 3.46
N PRO A 189 -22.00 -25.41 2.45
CA PRO A 189 -21.85 -24.84 1.10
C PRO A 189 -21.74 -23.31 1.09
N LYS A 190 -22.57 -22.61 1.86
CA LYS A 190 -22.55 -21.15 1.97
C LYS A 190 -21.16 -20.66 2.44
N ARG A 191 -20.60 -21.25 3.49
CA ARG A 191 -19.28 -20.90 4.01
C ARG A 191 -18.16 -21.22 3.02
N ALA A 192 -18.30 -22.30 2.24
CA ALA A 192 -17.35 -22.63 1.18
C ALA A 192 -17.35 -21.57 0.08
N GLN A 193 -18.52 -21.10 -0.35
CA GLN A 193 -18.65 -20.05 -1.36
C GLN A 193 -18.12 -18.70 -0.87
N GLU A 194 -18.45 -18.30 0.35
CA GLU A 194 -17.91 -17.09 0.98
C GLU A 194 -16.37 -17.14 1.08
N TRP A 195 -15.84 -18.29 1.48
CA TRP A 195 -14.40 -18.51 1.56
C TRP A 195 -13.72 -18.39 0.19
N ILE A 196 -14.28 -19.01 -0.87
CA ILE A 196 -13.77 -18.88 -2.23
C ILE A 196 -13.80 -17.41 -2.68
N ALA A 197 -14.93 -16.71 -2.46
CA ALA A 197 -15.06 -15.30 -2.82
C ALA A 197 -13.98 -14.43 -2.14
N GLY A 198 -13.70 -14.68 -0.87
CA GLY A 198 -12.61 -14.03 -0.14
C GLY A 198 -11.24 -14.31 -0.73
N ARG A 199 -10.94 -15.56 -1.11
CA ARG A 199 -9.68 -15.93 -1.77
C ARG A 199 -9.53 -15.22 -3.12
N VAL A 200 -10.58 -15.21 -3.94
CA VAL A 200 -10.61 -14.50 -5.23
C VAL A 200 -10.35 -13.00 -5.03
N ALA A 201 -11.05 -12.36 -4.11
CA ALA A 201 -10.89 -10.93 -3.84
C ALA A 201 -9.46 -10.60 -3.42
N LEU A 202 -8.89 -11.35 -2.47
CA LEU A 202 -7.50 -11.16 -2.03
C LEU A 202 -6.50 -11.34 -3.17
N LYS A 203 -6.59 -12.42 -3.93
CA LYS A 203 -5.67 -12.72 -5.03
C LYS A 203 -5.72 -11.68 -6.13
N ARG A 204 -6.90 -11.18 -6.46
CA ARG A 204 -7.07 -10.10 -7.44
C ARG A 204 -6.49 -8.78 -6.96
N SER A 205 -6.72 -8.40 -5.70
CA SER A 205 -6.12 -7.19 -5.13
C SER A 205 -4.59 -7.26 -5.12
N ILE A 206 -4.02 -8.41 -4.75
CA ILE A 206 -2.56 -8.66 -4.80
C ILE A 206 -2.04 -8.59 -6.24
N LYS A 207 -2.69 -9.26 -7.19
CA LYS A 207 -2.28 -9.22 -8.60
C LYS A 207 -2.24 -7.79 -9.15
N ARG A 208 -3.25 -6.98 -8.85
CA ARG A 208 -3.29 -5.57 -9.27
C ARG A 208 -2.17 -4.78 -8.63
N MET A 209 -1.92 -5.00 -7.34
CA MET A 209 -0.82 -4.37 -6.62
C MET A 209 0.54 -4.75 -7.23
N LEU A 210 0.80 -6.03 -7.49
CA LEU A 210 2.05 -6.51 -8.08
C LEU A 210 2.19 -6.06 -9.54
N ALA A 211 1.11 -6.04 -10.32
CA ALA A 211 1.12 -5.56 -11.70
C ALA A 211 1.43 -4.05 -11.80
N ALA A 212 1.04 -3.27 -10.80
CA ALA A 212 1.43 -1.87 -10.70
C ALA A 212 2.93 -1.70 -10.39
N SER A 213 3.56 -2.69 -9.75
CA SER A 213 4.97 -2.66 -9.34
C SER A 213 5.94 -3.24 -10.38
N GLY A 214 5.45 -3.78 -11.52
CA GLY A 214 6.33 -4.36 -12.54
C GLY A 214 5.62 -5.24 -13.57
N PRO A 215 6.36 -5.73 -14.57
CA PRO A 215 5.81 -6.49 -15.69
C PRO A 215 5.43 -7.95 -15.36
N GLU A 216 5.75 -8.41 -14.16
CA GLU A 216 5.48 -9.80 -13.76
C GLU A 216 3.98 -10.07 -13.66
N LYS A 217 3.55 -11.13 -14.34
CA LYS A 217 2.15 -11.57 -14.36
C LYS A 217 1.97 -12.82 -13.51
N TYR A 218 1.47 -12.64 -12.31
CA TYR A 218 1.15 -13.77 -11.44
C TYR A 218 -0.24 -14.33 -11.79
N GLN A 219 -0.35 -15.67 -11.78
CA GLN A 219 -1.64 -16.36 -11.86
C GLN A 219 -2.27 -16.44 -10.46
N GLU A 220 -3.60 -16.41 -10.37
CA GLU A 220 -4.29 -16.53 -9.08
C GLU A 220 -3.94 -17.86 -8.38
N SER A 221 -3.86 -18.95 -9.13
CA SER A 221 -3.45 -20.27 -8.62
C SER A 221 -1.99 -20.38 -8.17
N GLY A 222 -1.15 -19.37 -8.44
CA GLY A 222 0.22 -19.27 -7.95
C GLY A 222 0.38 -18.43 -6.69
N ILE A 223 -0.70 -17.81 -6.19
CA ILE A 223 -0.73 -17.00 -4.97
C ILE A 223 -1.45 -17.81 -3.89
N GLU A 224 -0.76 -18.23 -2.86
CA GLU A 224 -1.37 -18.89 -1.71
C GLU A 224 -1.72 -17.85 -0.65
N ILE A 225 -2.93 -17.95 -0.07
CA ILE A 225 -3.34 -17.11 1.05
C ILE A 225 -3.36 -17.98 2.31
N VAL A 226 -2.49 -17.65 3.23
CA VAL A 226 -2.45 -18.25 4.57
C VAL A 226 -2.95 -17.25 5.61
N GLN A 227 -3.14 -17.70 6.83
CA GLN A 227 -3.46 -16.83 7.97
C GLN A 227 -2.32 -16.91 8.98
N ASP A 228 -2.01 -15.76 9.59
CA ASP A 228 -1.13 -15.73 10.75
C ASP A 228 -1.86 -16.25 12.02
N ASP A 229 -1.14 -16.26 13.14
CA ASP A 229 -1.67 -16.71 14.45
C ASP A 229 -2.86 -15.87 14.95
N GLN A 230 -3.10 -14.71 14.34
CA GLN A 230 -4.21 -13.80 14.68
C GLN A 230 -5.33 -13.85 13.64
N GLY A 231 -5.22 -14.72 12.62
CA GLY A 231 -6.21 -14.88 11.56
C GLY A 231 -6.09 -13.84 10.43
N LYS A 232 -5.04 -13.02 10.41
CA LYS A 232 -4.82 -12.03 9.37
C LYS A 232 -4.32 -12.69 8.08
N PRO A 233 -4.86 -12.33 6.91
CA PRO A 233 -4.42 -12.92 5.65
C PRO A 233 -3.00 -12.48 5.28
N ILE A 234 -2.19 -13.45 4.87
CA ILE A 234 -0.84 -13.27 4.35
C ILE A 234 -0.77 -13.96 2.98
N ALA A 235 -0.17 -13.30 2.00
CA ALA A 235 0.11 -13.91 0.72
C ALA A 235 1.46 -14.62 0.73
N VAL A 236 1.53 -15.76 0.06
CA VAL A 236 2.77 -16.51 -0.20
C VAL A 236 2.88 -16.75 -1.70
N ILE A 237 3.97 -16.29 -2.29
CA ILE A 237 4.28 -16.51 -3.72
C ILE A 237 5.72 -17.06 -3.79
N PRO A 238 5.95 -18.23 -4.40
CA PRO A 238 7.29 -18.78 -4.52
C PRO A 238 8.27 -17.80 -5.18
N GLY A 239 9.40 -17.55 -4.52
CA GLY A 239 10.44 -16.66 -5.02
C GLY A 239 10.21 -15.16 -4.78
N VAL A 240 9.11 -14.78 -4.13
CA VAL A 240 8.84 -13.40 -3.73
C VAL A 240 9.02 -13.26 -2.23
N ASP A 241 9.81 -12.25 -1.81
CA ASP A 241 9.99 -11.94 -0.39
C ASP A 241 8.66 -11.44 0.21
N GLU A 242 8.35 -11.84 1.43
CA GLU A 242 7.12 -11.46 2.15
C GLU A 242 6.92 -9.94 2.20
N LYS A 243 8.00 -9.18 2.44
CA LYS A 243 7.96 -7.71 2.42
C LYS A 243 7.53 -7.13 1.07
N GLY A 244 7.74 -7.88 -0.02
CA GLY A 244 7.29 -7.51 -1.37
C GLY A 244 5.82 -7.78 -1.65
N LEU A 245 5.11 -8.47 -0.74
CA LEU A 245 3.71 -8.86 -0.92
C LEU A 245 2.71 -7.91 -0.25
N GLY A 246 3.23 -6.88 0.46
CA GLY A 246 2.41 -5.85 1.08
C GLY A 246 1.57 -6.35 2.25
N LYS A 247 0.64 -5.50 2.69
CA LYS A 247 -0.33 -5.80 3.75
C LYS A 247 -1.70 -6.05 3.14
N LEU A 248 -2.46 -6.96 3.74
CA LEU A 248 -3.73 -7.44 3.23
C LEU A 248 -4.83 -7.34 4.29
N SER A 249 -6.05 -7.12 3.84
CA SER A 249 -7.25 -7.22 4.67
C SER A 249 -8.43 -7.74 3.88
N LEU A 250 -9.35 -8.39 4.55
CA LEU A 250 -10.56 -8.98 4.00
C LEU A 250 -11.75 -8.74 4.92
N SER A 251 -12.90 -8.44 4.33
CA SER A 251 -14.18 -8.45 5.02
C SER A 251 -15.27 -9.10 4.17
N HIS A 252 -16.31 -9.61 4.82
CA HIS A 252 -17.46 -10.21 4.17
C HIS A 252 -18.75 -9.71 4.83
N SER A 253 -19.70 -9.31 4.02
CA SER A 253 -21.05 -9.02 4.49
C SER A 253 -22.05 -9.32 3.38
N ASN A 254 -23.15 -9.97 3.75
CA ASN A 254 -24.32 -10.23 2.89
C ASN A 254 -24.00 -10.72 1.46
N GLY A 255 -23.17 -11.75 1.35
CA GLY A 255 -22.81 -12.32 0.05
C GLY A 255 -21.80 -11.51 -0.76
N LEU A 256 -21.15 -10.54 -0.15
CA LEU A 256 -20.07 -9.74 -0.73
C LEU A 256 -18.77 -9.98 0.04
N ALA A 257 -17.69 -10.26 -0.66
CA ALA A 257 -16.33 -10.23 -0.15
C ALA A 257 -15.60 -8.98 -0.65
N VAL A 258 -14.97 -8.25 0.25
CA VAL A 258 -14.14 -7.07 -0.08
C VAL A 258 -12.74 -7.28 0.47
N ALA A 259 -11.75 -7.23 -0.40
CA ALA A 259 -10.35 -7.32 -0.05
C ALA A 259 -9.61 -6.04 -0.39
N ALA A 260 -8.58 -5.73 0.38
CA ALA A 260 -7.67 -4.63 0.13
C ALA A 260 -6.22 -5.07 0.27
N ALA A 261 -5.35 -4.58 -0.62
CA ALA A 261 -3.91 -4.77 -0.59
C ALA A 261 -3.20 -3.42 -0.69
N VAL A 262 -2.12 -3.24 0.05
CA VAL A 262 -1.30 -2.03 0.02
C VAL A 262 0.17 -2.37 0.21
N GLN A 263 1.04 -1.63 -0.46
CA GLN A 263 2.51 -1.70 -0.28
C GLN A 263 3.05 -0.33 0.15
N GLY A 264 4.07 -0.36 1.00
CA GLY A 264 4.83 0.82 1.43
C GLY A 264 5.74 0.46 2.59
N HIS A 265 6.89 1.11 2.71
CA HIS A 265 7.86 0.82 3.78
C HIS A 265 7.35 1.22 5.16
N PHE A 266 6.49 2.24 5.23
CA PHE A 266 5.90 2.75 6.48
C PHE A 266 4.52 2.20 6.78
N ILE A 267 4.04 1.23 5.99
CA ILE A 267 2.75 0.60 6.21
C ILE A 267 2.88 -0.51 7.24
N GLU A 268 2.28 -0.30 8.40
CA GLU A 268 2.20 -1.31 9.46
C GLU A 268 1.00 -2.23 9.28
N GLY A 269 -0.12 -1.69 8.80
CA GLY A 269 -1.30 -2.49 8.55
C GLY A 269 -2.32 -1.84 7.64
N ILE A 270 -3.24 -2.67 7.16
CA ILE A 270 -4.44 -2.25 6.47
C ILE A 270 -5.63 -2.99 7.04
N GLY A 271 -6.76 -2.30 7.17
CA GLY A 271 -8.05 -2.88 7.49
C GLY A 271 -9.08 -2.49 6.45
N VAL A 272 -9.88 -3.44 6.03
CA VAL A 272 -11.10 -3.18 5.24
C VAL A 272 -12.28 -3.78 6.00
N ASP A 273 -13.39 -3.02 6.00
CA ASP A 273 -14.66 -3.54 6.48
C ASP A 273 -15.79 -3.15 5.53
N VAL A 274 -16.81 -4.02 5.43
CA VAL A 274 -17.99 -3.82 4.58
C VAL A 274 -19.24 -4.27 5.32
N GLU A 275 -20.27 -3.41 5.33
CA GLU A 275 -21.57 -3.72 5.93
C GLU A 275 -22.71 -3.17 5.09
N ILE A 276 -23.88 -3.81 5.19
CA ILE A 276 -25.12 -3.24 4.66
C ILE A 276 -25.72 -2.24 5.64
N VAL A 277 -26.34 -1.20 5.08
CA VAL A 277 -27.10 -0.24 5.87
C VAL A 277 -28.44 -0.86 6.25
N GLU A 278 -28.57 -1.25 7.52
CA GLU A 278 -29.81 -1.82 8.05
C GLU A 278 -30.04 -1.41 9.51
N PRO A 279 -31.29 -1.36 9.97
CA PRO A 279 -31.61 -1.14 11.38
C PRO A 279 -31.03 -2.24 12.28
N ARG A 280 -30.43 -1.84 13.38
CA ARG A 280 -29.90 -2.71 14.44
C ARG A 280 -30.61 -2.47 15.76
N SER A 281 -30.38 -3.33 16.76
CA SER A 281 -30.99 -3.18 18.08
C SER A 281 -30.39 -2.00 18.86
N ASP A 282 -31.17 -1.39 19.76
CA ASP A 282 -30.67 -0.35 20.68
C ASP A 282 -29.53 -0.89 21.58
N ALA A 283 -29.56 -2.18 21.94
CA ALA A 283 -28.47 -2.80 22.68
C ALA A 283 -27.17 -2.75 21.89
N TRP A 284 -27.19 -3.12 20.60
CA TRP A 284 -26.02 -3.02 19.73
C TRP A 284 -25.49 -1.59 19.64
N VAL A 285 -26.38 -0.60 19.52
CA VAL A 285 -25.98 0.81 19.49
C VAL A 285 -25.28 1.20 20.79
N ASN A 286 -25.86 0.86 21.95
CA ASN A 286 -25.30 1.23 23.25
C ASN A 286 -23.99 0.47 23.59
N ASP A 287 -23.80 -0.72 23.04
CA ASP A 287 -22.61 -1.55 23.32
C ASP A 287 -21.37 -1.06 22.54
N TYR A 288 -21.56 -0.48 21.35
CA TYR A 288 -20.44 -0.20 20.44
C TYR A 288 -20.18 1.25 20.10
N PHE A 289 -21.13 2.15 20.45
CA PHE A 289 -21.00 3.58 20.13
C PHE A 289 -20.97 4.44 21.39
N THR A 290 -20.27 5.55 21.29
CA THR A 290 -20.27 6.61 22.31
C THR A 290 -21.57 7.41 22.21
N GLU A 291 -21.95 8.11 23.29
CA GLU A 291 -23.11 9.02 23.29
C GLU A 291 -22.99 10.11 22.22
N GLU A 292 -21.77 10.57 21.95
CA GLU A 292 -21.50 11.58 20.94
C GLU A 292 -21.73 11.05 19.52
N GLU A 293 -21.25 9.84 19.22
CA GLU A 293 -21.48 9.18 17.92
C GLU A 293 -22.96 8.94 17.67
N ILE A 294 -23.69 8.49 18.71
CA ILE A 294 -25.15 8.32 18.64
C ILE A 294 -25.85 9.65 18.36
N ARG A 295 -25.41 10.72 19.01
CA ARG A 295 -25.97 12.06 18.83
C ARG A 295 -25.70 12.58 17.41
N ILE A 296 -24.48 12.39 16.88
CA ILE A 296 -24.09 12.81 15.52
C ILE A 296 -24.87 12.02 14.47
N ALA A 297 -25.07 10.72 14.66
CA ALA A 297 -25.84 9.87 13.77
C ALA A 297 -27.31 10.29 13.65
N GLY A 298 -27.85 11.03 14.62
CA GLY A 298 -29.19 11.60 14.60
C GLY A 298 -30.31 10.54 14.69
N THR A 299 -31.36 10.71 13.87
CA THR A 299 -32.57 9.87 13.91
C THR A 299 -33.04 9.48 12.50
N GLY A 300 -33.95 8.52 12.42
CA GLY A 300 -34.52 8.06 11.13
C GLY A 300 -33.57 7.19 10.32
N ASP A 301 -33.78 7.12 9.02
CA ASP A 301 -32.99 6.24 8.12
C ASP A 301 -31.53 6.68 8.01
N GLU A 302 -31.27 7.99 8.10
CA GLU A 302 -29.92 8.54 8.07
C GLU A 302 -29.07 8.07 9.26
N ARG A 303 -29.71 7.86 10.42
CA ARG A 303 -29.03 7.30 11.61
C ARG A 303 -28.33 5.98 11.32
N TRP A 304 -29.00 5.08 10.64
CA TRP A 304 -28.44 3.75 10.36
C TRP A 304 -27.28 3.83 9.37
N ARG A 305 -27.37 4.74 8.42
CA ARG A 305 -26.29 5.02 7.48
C ARG A 305 -25.04 5.53 8.20
N GLU A 306 -25.19 6.52 9.07
CA GLU A 306 -24.07 7.11 9.82
C GLU A 306 -23.49 6.09 10.84
N LEU A 307 -24.31 5.37 11.59
CA LEU A 307 -23.83 4.34 12.50
C LEU A 307 -23.11 3.21 11.76
N THR A 308 -23.56 2.84 10.56
CA THR A 308 -22.87 1.81 9.74
C THR A 308 -21.51 2.32 9.26
N LYS A 309 -21.39 3.60 8.89
CA LYS A 309 -20.08 4.21 8.52
C LYS A 309 -19.11 4.19 9.70
N ILE A 310 -19.56 4.63 10.87
CA ILE A 310 -18.76 4.64 12.10
C ILE A 310 -18.33 3.21 12.46
N TRP A 311 -19.25 2.25 12.40
CA TRP A 311 -18.97 0.85 12.66
C TRP A 311 -17.88 0.29 11.74
N CYS A 312 -18.04 0.45 10.40
CA CYS A 312 -17.07 -0.01 9.43
C CYS A 312 -15.69 0.61 9.65
N LEU A 313 -15.62 1.90 10.00
CA LEU A 313 -14.36 2.58 10.30
C LEU A 313 -13.67 2.01 11.54
N LYS A 314 -14.41 1.74 12.61
CA LYS A 314 -13.87 1.13 13.82
C LYS A 314 -13.36 -0.28 13.58
N GLU A 315 -14.14 -1.13 12.91
CA GLU A 315 -13.74 -2.48 12.53
C GLU A 315 -12.51 -2.48 11.62
N ALA A 316 -12.48 -1.60 10.61
CA ALA A 316 -11.32 -1.45 9.75
C ALA A 316 -10.09 -0.97 10.53
N ALA A 317 -10.24 -0.09 11.52
CA ALA A 317 -9.14 0.35 12.38
C ALA A 317 -8.57 -0.81 13.20
N LEU A 318 -9.41 -1.64 13.82
CA LEU A 318 -8.97 -2.83 14.56
C LEU A 318 -8.24 -3.84 13.65
N LYS A 319 -8.73 -4.03 12.43
CA LYS A 319 -8.07 -4.88 11.42
C LYS A 319 -6.72 -4.30 11.00
N ALA A 320 -6.62 -2.98 10.82
CA ALA A 320 -5.35 -2.32 10.50
C ALA A 320 -4.32 -2.47 11.63
N MET A 321 -4.75 -2.38 12.87
CA MET A 321 -3.91 -2.63 14.05
C MET A 321 -3.57 -4.11 14.26
N GLY A 322 -4.30 -5.04 13.63
CA GLY A 322 -4.10 -6.49 13.79
C GLY A 322 -4.54 -7.02 15.17
N THR A 323 -5.41 -6.31 15.87
CA THR A 323 -5.79 -6.64 17.25
C THR A 323 -7.06 -7.49 17.36
N GLY A 324 -7.86 -7.57 16.27
CA GLY A 324 -9.20 -8.12 16.35
C GLY A 324 -10.05 -7.35 17.38
N LEU A 325 -11.09 -7.99 17.90
CA LEU A 325 -12.01 -7.41 18.89
C LEU A 325 -11.47 -7.46 20.34
N ARG A 326 -10.20 -7.13 20.55
CA ARG A 326 -9.60 -7.12 21.89
C ARG A 326 -9.91 -5.86 22.69
N PHE A 327 -10.30 -4.80 22.01
CA PHE A 327 -10.57 -3.50 22.60
C PHE A 327 -12.05 -3.16 22.57
N ASP A 328 -12.48 -2.32 23.50
CA ASP A 328 -13.80 -1.71 23.47
C ASP A 328 -13.86 -0.74 22.28
N LEU A 329 -14.79 -0.96 21.35
CA LEU A 329 -14.98 -0.11 20.17
C LEU A 329 -15.32 1.33 20.52
N ARG A 330 -15.81 1.62 21.73
CA ARG A 330 -16.04 2.98 22.22
C ARG A 330 -14.75 3.76 22.52
N GLU A 331 -13.60 3.08 22.58
CA GLU A 331 -12.28 3.69 22.70
C GLU A 331 -11.76 4.22 21.35
N ILE A 332 -12.48 3.97 20.24
CA ILE A 332 -12.19 4.49 18.91
C ILE A 332 -13.33 5.42 18.50
N ASP A 333 -13.05 6.70 18.33
CA ASP A 333 -14.00 7.67 17.79
C ASP A 333 -13.77 7.83 16.28
N ALA A 334 -14.79 7.57 15.48
CA ALA A 334 -14.77 7.64 14.02
C ALA A 334 -15.90 8.52 13.46
N SER A 335 -16.40 9.45 14.26
CA SER A 335 -17.56 10.29 13.92
C SER A 335 -17.25 11.42 12.94
N GLN A 336 -15.99 11.79 12.77
CA GLN A 336 -15.58 12.89 11.90
C GLN A 336 -15.29 12.41 10.48
N VAL A 337 -16.31 12.43 9.63
CA VAL A 337 -16.20 12.09 8.20
C VAL A 337 -16.49 13.33 7.36
N ASN A 338 -15.57 13.70 6.45
CA ASN A 338 -15.78 14.83 5.55
C ASN A 338 -16.55 14.44 4.27
N ALA A 339 -16.93 15.42 3.45
CA ALA A 339 -17.70 15.22 2.22
C ALA A 339 -16.98 14.34 1.17
N SER A 340 -15.68 14.15 1.25
CA SER A 340 -14.91 13.25 0.37
C SER A 340 -14.77 11.82 0.92
N GLY A 341 -15.43 11.52 2.05
CA GLY A 341 -15.37 10.23 2.71
C GLY A 341 -14.09 9.99 3.52
N ARG A 342 -13.22 10.99 3.70
CA ARG A 342 -12.08 10.88 4.62
C ARG A 342 -12.57 11.01 6.05
N ALA A 343 -12.08 10.12 6.91
CA ALA A 343 -12.39 10.11 8.33
C ALA A 343 -11.16 10.44 9.18
N THR A 344 -11.39 11.10 10.29
CA THR A 344 -10.43 11.26 11.38
C THR A 344 -10.74 10.22 12.45
N LEU A 345 -9.74 9.48 12.90
CA LEU A 345 -9.86 8.52 13.99
C LEU A 345 -9.20 9.10 15.24
N GLU A 346 -9.91 9.05 16.36
CA GLU A 346 -9.37 9.40 17.67
C GLU A 346 -9.35 8.14 18.54
N PHE A 347 -8.25 7.90 19.22
CA PHE A 347 -8.04 6.72 20.03
C PHE A 347 -7.92 7.10 21.50
N ARG A 348 -8.54 6.33 22.38
CA ARG A 348 -8.61 6.60 23.81
C ARG A 348 -8.15 5.39 24.62
N ASP A 349 -7.89 5.59 25.89
CA ASP A 349 -7.68 4.57 26.91
C ASP A 349 -6.70 3.45 26.52
N ASN A 350 -7.18 2.21 26.45
CA ASN A 350 -6.34 1.04 26.16
C ASN A 350 -5.84 1.02 24.71
N VAL A 351 -6.67 1.51 23.77
CA VAL A 351 -6.27 1.61 22.35
C VAL A 351 -5.12 2.61 22.22
N ALA A 352 -5.22 3.80 22.81
CA ALA A 352 -4.17 4.81 22.75
C ALA A 352 -2.86 4.28 23.35
N ARG A 353 -2.91 3.62 24.53
CA ARG A 353 -1.72 2.99 25.13
C ARG A 353 -1.10 1.91 24.26
N PHE A 354 -1.95 1.07 23.64
CA PHE A 354 -1.46 0.06 22.70
C PHE A 354 -0.73 0.67 21.51
N LEU A 355 -1.24 1.78 20.95
CA LEU A 355 -0.62 2.47 19.83
C LEU A 355 0.75 3.06 20.21
N ASP A 356 0.86 3.66 21.39
CA ASP A 356 2.14 4.18 21.92
C ASP A 356 3.20 3.07 22.04
N ASP A 357 2.79 1.86 22.42
CA ASP A 357 3.69 0.71 22.64
C ASP A 357 3.99 -0.08 21.35
N SER A 358 3.11 -0.06 20.36
CA SER A 358 3.16 -0.96 19.18
C SER A 358 3.79 -0.35 17.93
N GLY A 359 4.18 0.93 17.98
CA GLY A 359 4.84 1.61 16.85
C GLY A 359 3.89 2.03 15.72
N HIS A 360 2.57 2.06 15.97
CA HIS A 360 1.63 2.71 15.05
C HIS A 360 1.67 4.22 15.25
N GLY A 361 2.01 4.99 14.21
CA GLY A 361 2.15 6.45 14.30
C GLY A 361 0.93 7.22 13.82
N SER A 362 0.45 6.95 12.61
CA SER A 362 -0.69 7.68 12.03
C SER A 362 -1.66 6.74 11.31
N PHE A 363 -2.88 7.24 11.12
CA PHE A 363 -3.93 6.48 10.45
C PHE A 363 -4.54 7.31 9.32
N GLU A 364 -4.65 6.69 8.15
CA GLU A 364 -5.47 7.19 7.05
C GLU A 364 -6.75 6.37 6.98
N ALA A 365 -7.90 7.03 7.06
CA ALA A 365 -9.19 6.38 7.04
C ALA A 365 -10.09 6.96 5.96
N ARG A 366 -10.78 6.07 5.24
CA ARG A 366 -11.79 6.42 4.24
C ARG A 366 -12.99 5.52 4.36
N VAL A 367 -14.16 6.09 4.09
CA VAL A 367 -15.42 5.36 4.00
C VAL A 367 -16.16 5.79 2.75
N GLU A 368 -16.77 4.84 2.07
CA GLU A 368 -17.62 5.05 0.90
C GLU A 368 -18.93 4.28 1.04
N GLU A 369 -19.97 4.79 0.43
CA GLU A 369 -21.27 4.14 0.37
C GLU A 369 -21.63 3.89 -1.10
N SER A 370 -22.03 2.68 -1.42
CA SER A 370 -22.47 2.29 -2.75
C SER A 370 -23.53 1.19 -2.64
N GLU A 371 -24.65 1.36 -3.34
CA GLU A 371 -25.71 0.34 -3.44
C GLU A 371 -26.21 -0.18 -2.07
N GLY A 372 -26.34 0.71 -1.09
CA GLY A 372 -26.79 0.35 0.26
C GLY A 372 -25.77 -0.41 1.10
N THR A 373 -24.53 -0.51 0.64
CA THR A 373 -23.40 -1.02 1.41
C THR A 373 -22.43 0.10 1.76
N VAL A 374 -21.86 0.04 2.94
CA VAL A 374 -20.76 0.91 3.39
C VAL A 374 -19.49 0.10 3.39
N THR A 375 -18.42 0.67 2.84
CA THR A 375 -17.08 0.07 2.89
C THR A 375 -16.12 1.08 3.50
N ALA A 376 -15.36 0.67 4.51
CA ALA A 376 -14.31 1.48 5.12
C ALA A 376 -12.93 0.84 4.88
N ILE A 377 -11.93 1.69 4.67
CA ILE A 377 -10.52 1.30 4.57
C ILE A 377 -9.73 2.17 5.54
N VAL A 378 -8.91 1.52 6.34
CA VAL A 378 -7.98 2.17 7.27
C VAL A 378 -6.57 1.64 7.03
N ILE A 379 -5.62 2.53 6.90
CA ILE A 379 -4.19 2.22 6.82
C ILE A 379 -3.53 2.75 8.08
N SER A 380 -2.74 1.92 8.75
CA SER A 380 -1.85 2.36 9.82
C SER A 380 -0.41 2.45 9.32
N ARG A 381 0.29 3.48 9.77
CA ARG A 381 1.69 3.75 9.42
C ARG A 381 2.57 3.75 10.65
N SER A 382 3.84 3.38 10.50
CA SER A 382 4.85 3.65 11.53
C SER A 382 5.06 5.15 11.71
N PRO A 383 5.51 5.59 12.89
CA PRO A 383 5.94 6.97 13.09
C PRO A 383 7.03 7.34 12.07
N SER A 384 6.93 8.52 11.49
CA SER A 384 8.05 9.11 10.76
C SER A 384 9.20 9.32 11.73
N SER A 385 10.32 8.68 11.48
CA SER A 385 11.54 8.72 12.35
C SER A 385 12.23 10.09 12.35
#